data_22cbf08e5085975258403e4bc71f67f3
#
_entry.id   22cbf08e5085975258403e4bc71f67f3
#
_cell.length_a   1.000
_cell.length_b   1.000
_cell.length_c   1.000
_cell.angle_alpha   90.00
_cell.angle_beta   90.00
_cell.angle_gamma   90.00
#
_symmetry.space_group_name_H-M   'P 1'
#
loop_
_entity.id
_entity.type
_entity.pdbx_description
1 polymer ?
#
loop_
_entity_poly.entity_id
_entity_poly.type
_entity_poly.pdbx_seq_one_letter_code
_entity_poly.pdbx_strand_id
1 'polypeptide(L)'
;MATNIDFVEYVCGQIKGFSAVRYRKMFGDYMIYVNDKPVLLLCDNNVFVKKLPEVEAIISGLETGVPYDGAIKHYVMDPDDERFNEVVEALDEIIPVPKKKGSKK
;
A
#
# COMPACT_ATOMS: atom_id res chain seq x y z
N MET A 1 -12.54 12.35 -2.93
CA MET A 1 -11.57 13.22 -3.57
C MET A 1 -10.34 12.45 -4.00
N ALA A 2 -9.71 12.93 -5.06
CA ALA A 2 -8.52 12.25 -5.55
C ALA A 2 -7.35 12.48 -4.59
N THR A 3 -6.43 11.53 -4.58
CA THR A 3 -5.22 11.63 -3.76
C THR A 3 -4.26 12.63 -4.41
N ASN A 4 -3.68 13.49 -3.61
CA ASN A 4 -2.76 14.50 -4.06
C ASN A 4 -1.40 13.86 -4.39
N ILE A 5 -0.81 14.23 -5.54
CA ILE A 5 0.46 13.64 -5.96
C ILE A 5 1.59 13.93 -4.97
N ASP A 6 1.54 15.09 -4.32
CA ASP A 6 2.57 15.41 -3.32
C ASP A 6 2.51 14.43 -2.16
N PHE A 7 1.32 14.00 -1.78
CA PHE A 7 1.16 13.00 -0.73
C PHE A 7 1.72 11.65 -1.19
N VAL A 8 1.47 11.30 -2.45
CA VAL A 8 1.98 10.04 -3.01
C VAL A 8 3.50 10.02 -2.94
N GLU A 9 4.12 11.11 -3.36
CA GLU A 9 5.59 11.19 -3.36
C GLU A 9 6.14 11.17 -1.94
N TYR A 10 5.43 11.80 -1.01
CA TYR A 10 5.84 11.77 0.38
C TYR A 10 5.82 10.34 0.93
N VAL A 11 4.75 9.61 0.64
CA VAL A 11 4.62 8.23 1.11
C VAL A 11 5.73 7.37 0.52
N CYS A 12 6.00 7.52 -0.78
CA CYS A 12 7.08 6.76 -1.42
C CYS A 12 8.43 7.07 -0.76
N GLY A 13 8.64 8.32 -0.38
CA GLY A 13 9.88 8.71 0.27
C GLY A 13 10.04 8.14 1.67
N GLN A 14 8.94 7.75 2.29
CA GLN A 14 9.00 7.15 3.62
C GLN A 14 9.32 5.66 3.56
N ILE A 15 9.22 5.04 2.39
CA ILE A 15 9.53 3.62 2.24
C ILE A 15 11.03 3.48 2.05
N LYS A 16 11.69 2.82 3.02
CA LYS A 16 13.14 2.69 3.05
C LYS A 16 13.56 1.25 2.88
N GLY A 17 14.76 1.05 2.37
CA GLY A 17 15.33 -0.28 2.29
C GLY A 17 14.94 -1.07 1.05
N PHE A 18 14.22 -0.46 0.13
CA PHE A 18 13.80 -1.11 -1.10
C PHE A 18 14.34 -0.33 -2.28
N SER A 19 14.81 -1.03 -3.31
CA SER A 19 15.39 -0.38 -4.48
C SER A 19 14.37 -0.06 -5.56
N ALA A 20 13.24 -0.75 -5.57
CA ALA A 20 12.23 -0.58 -6.61
C ALA A 20 10.89 -0.18 -6.01
N VAL A 21 10.73 1.11 -5.77
CA VAL A 21 9.47 1.67 -5.26
C VAL A 21 8.90 2.58 -6.35
N ARG A 22 7.66 2.33 -6.73
CA ARG A 22 7.01 3.17 -7.73
C ARG A 22 5.52 3.22 -7.45
N TYR A 23 4.83 4.09 -8.15
CA TYR A 23 3.38 4.21 -7.97
C TYR A 23 2.71 4.28 -9.32
N ARG A 24 1.40 4.04 -9.31
CA ARG A 24 0.62 4.07 -10.52
C ARG A 24 -0.74 4.68 -10.20
N LYS A 25 -1.16 5.61 -11.04
CA LYS A 25 -2.45 6.26 -10.86
C LYS A 25 -3.57 5.35 -11.38
N MET A 26 -4.63 5.23 -10.60
CA MET A 26 -5.78 4.39 -10.95
C MET A 26 -7.06 5.08 -10.48
N PHE A 27 -7.87 5.53 -11.42
CA PHE A 27 -9.18 6.10 -11.09
C PHE A 27 -9.13 7.22 -10.04
N GLY A 28 -8.13 8.07 -10.15
CA GLY A 28 -7.98 9.18 -9.22
C GLY A 28 -7.22 8.84 -7.95
N ASP A 29 -6.95 7.57 -7.71
CA ASP A 29 -6.18 7.12 -6.57
C ASP A 29 -4.86 6.55 -7.04
N TYR A 30 -4.03 6.10 -6.10
CA TYR A 30 -2.70 5.60 -6.46
C TYR A 30 -2.43 4.28 -5.77
N MET A 31 -1.76 3.39 -6.48
CA MET A 31 -1.27 2.14 -5.92
C MET A 31 0.25 2.23 -5.82
N ILE A 32 0.78 1.90 -4.66
CA ILE A 32 2.24 1.89 -4.45
C ILE A 32 2.75 0.48 -4.66
N TYR A 33 3.78 0.36 -5.48
CA TYR A 33 4.40 -0.92 -5.79
C TYR A 33 5.81 -0.97 -5.20
N VAL A 34 6.13 -2.07 -4.57
CA VAL A 34 7.48 -2.35 -4.08
C VAL A 34 7.91 -3.66 -4.73
N ASN A 35 9.02 -3.61 -5.45
CA ASN A 35 9.51 -4.79 -6.18
C ASN A 35 8.44 -5.38 -7.09
N ASP A 36 7.69 -4.48 -7.75
CA ASP A 36 6.61 -4.82 -8.68
C ASP A 36 5.40 -5.48 -8.00
N LYS A 37 5.29 -5.37 -6.69
CA LYS A 37 4.16 -5.91 -5.94
C LYS A 37 3.29 -4.78 -5.43
N PRO A 38 1.97 -4.86 -5.61
CA PRO A 38 1.06 -3.81 -5.11
C PRO A 38 0.91 -3.96 -3.59
N VAL A 39 1.56 -3.08 -2.85
CA VAL A 39 1.58 -3.22 -1.39
C VAL A 39 0.68 -2.22 -0.67
N LEU A 40 0.50 -1.02 -1.21
CA LEU A 40 -0.30 0.00 -0.55
C LEU A 40 -1.25 0.65 -1.54
N LEU A 41 -2.40 1.07 -1.04
CA LEU A 41 -3.37 1.82 -1.84
C LEU A 41 -3.56 3.17 -1.19
N LEU A 42 -3.38 4.23 -1.96
CA LEU A 42 -3.57 5.60 -1.48
C LEU A 42 -4.88 6.13 -2.03
N CYS A 43 -5.77 6.50 -1.14
CA CYS A 43 -7.10 6.92 -1.51
C CYS A 43 -7.50 8.08 -0.63
N ASP A 44 -7.91 9.20 -1.23
CA ASP A 44 -8.36 10.36 -0.48
C ASP A 44 -7.33 10.80 0.56
N ASN A 45 -6.05 10.78 0.15
CA ASN A 45 -4.91 11.17 0.99
C ASN A 45 -4.77 10.32 2.26
N ASN A 46 -5.17 9.06 2.16
CA ASN A 46 -4.97 8.09 3.24
C ASN A 46 -4.22 6.89 2.69
N VAL A 47 -3.42 6.27 3.55
CA VAL A 47 -2.71 5.05 3.20
C VAL A 47 -3.52 3.86 3.70
N PHE A 48 -3.93 3.01 2.79
CA PHE A 48 -4.70 1.82 3.12
C PHE A 48 -3.83 0.59 3.01
N VAL A 49 -3.82 -0.23 4.07
CA VAL A 49 -3.02 -1.43 4.17
C VAL A 49 -3.95 -2.63 4.31
N LYS A 50 -3.72 -3.68 3.53
CA LYS A 50 -4.56 -4.86 3.61
C LYS A 50 -4.52 -5.48 4.99
N LYS A 51 -5.69 -5.94 5.45
CA LYS A 51 -5.79 -6.62 6.75
C LYS A 51 -5.41 -8.08 6.58
N LEU A 52 -4.12 -8.34 6.65
CA LEU A 52 -3.60 -9.70 6.54
C LEU A 52 -3.05 -10.12 7.90
N PRO A 53 -3.06 -11.41 8.23
CA PRO A 53 -2.60 -11.85 9.56
C PRO A 53 -1.21 -11.35 9.91
N GLU A 54 -0.31 -11.35 8.94
CA GLU A 54 1.06 -10.89 9.18
C GLU A 54 1.09 -9.41 9.51
N VAL A 55 0.23 -8.64 8.85
CA VAL A 55 0.13 -7.20 9.10
C VAL A 55 -0.52 -6.94 10.45
N GLU A 56 -1.56 -7.70 10.77
CA GLU A 56 -2.26 -7.53 12.04
C GLU A 56 -1.35 -7.80 13.22
N ALA A 57 -0.38 -8.67 13.05
CA ALA A 57 0.58 -8.94 14.12
C ALA A 57 1.43 -7.70 14.44
N ILE A 58 1.57 -6.80 13.47
CA ILE A 58 2.37 -5.59 13.63
C ILE A 58 1.53 -4.41 14.09
N ILE A 59 0.34 -4.25 13.50
CA ILE A 59 -0.45 -3.02 13.67
C ILE A 59 -1.89 -3.26 14.10
N SER A 60 -2.16 -4.33 14.81
CA SER A 60 -3.53 -4.54 15.30
C SER A 60 -3.95 -3.36 16.15
N GLY A 61 -5.21 -2.96 16.02
CA GLY A 61 -5.74 -1.84 16.77
C GLY A 61 -5.77 -0.52 16.03
N LEU A 62 -5.20 -0.47 14.83
CA LEU A 62 -5.31 0.74 14.04
C LEU A 62 -6.71 0.90 13.46
N GLU A 63 -7.04 2.12 13.12
CA GLU A 63 -8.31 2.43 12.49
C GLU A 63 -8.45 1.68 11.17
N THR A 64 -9.68 1.28 10.84
CA THR A 64 -9.94 0.60 9.58
C THR A 64 -10.87 1.44 8.72
N GLY A 65 -10.83 1.21 7.43
CA GLY A 65 -11.69 1.87 6.49
C GLY A 65 -11.78 1.09 5.20
N VAL A 66 -12.65 1.55 4.31
CA VAL A 66 -12.85 0.93 3.01
C VAL A 66 -12.36 1.92 1.97
N PRO A 67 -11.34 1.56 1.18
CA PRO A 67 -10.78 2.52 0.20
C PRO A 67 -11.74 2.86 -0.94
N TYR A 68 -12.67 1.99 -1.24
CA TYR A 68 -13.69 2.26 -2.27
C TYR A 68 -14.85 1.32 -2.05
N ASP A 69 -16.00 1.65 -2.64
CA ASP A 69 -17.20 0.84 -2.48
C ASP A 69 -16.94 -0.59 -2.95
N GLY A 70 -17.33 -1.53 -2.13
CA GLY A 70 -17.18 -2.94 -2.45
C GLY A 70 -15.85 -3.55 -2.02
N ALA A 71 -14.93 -2.73 -1.55
CA ALA A 71 -13.64 -3.25 -1.09
C ALA A 71 -13.77 -3.82 0.31
N ILE A 72 -12.87 -4.73 0.65
CA ILE A 72 -12.79 -5.23 2.01
C ILE A 72 -12.17 -4.14 2.90
N LYS A 73 -12.33 -4.31 4.20
CA LYS A 73 -11.74 -3.35 5.13
C LYS A 73 -10.23 -3.42 5.09
N HIS A 74 -9.61 -2.26 5.16
CA HIS A 74 -8.18 -2.11 5.21
C HIS A 74 -7.83 -1.32 6.47
N TYR A 75 -6.59 -1.45 6.95
CA TYR A 75 -6.11 -0.55 7.99
C TYR A 75 -5.73 0.78 7.36
N VAL A 76 -6.02 1.86 8.07
CA VAL A 76 -5.59 3.19 7.67
C VAL A 76 -4.34 3.49 8.50
N MET A 77 -3.24 3.77 7.82
CA MET A 77 -1.96 3.93 8.50
C MET A 77 -1.32 5.25 8.11
N ASP A 78 -0.66 5.87 9.08
CA ASP A 78 0.07 7.11 8.86
C ASP A 78 1.47 6.75 8.33
N PRO A 79 1.90 7.35 7.22
CA PRO A 79 3.25 7.04 6.69
C PRO A 79 4.37 7.46 7.63
N ASP A 80 4.07 8.31 8.62
CA ASP A 80 5.07 8.68 9.62
C ASP A 80 5.11 7.73 10.81
N ASP A 81 4.23 6.73 10.84
CA ASP A 81 4.22 5.73 11.91
C ASP A 81 5.53 4.95 11.85
N GLU A 82 6.16 4.77 13.02
CA GLU A 82 7.46 4.10 13.07
C GLU A 82 7.38 2.65 12.60
N ARG A 83 6.17 2.05 12.58
CA ARG A 83 5.98 0.69 12.10
C ARG A 83 5.74 0.62 10.60
N PHE A 84 5.68 1.77 9.94
CA PHE A 84 5.31 1.81 8.53
C PHE A 84 6.22 0.94 7.67
N ASN A 85 7.53 1.06 7.84
CA ASN A 85 8.47 0.27 7.03
C ASN A 85 8.41 -1.21 7.37
N GLU A 86 8.14 -1.54 8.62
CA GLU A 86 7.99 -2.94 9.02
C GLU A 86 6.76 -3.55 8.32
N VAL A 87 5.67 -2.79 8.22
CA VAL A 87 4.48 -3.23 7.52
C VAL A 87 4.75 -3.42 6.04
N VAL A 88 5.44 -2.47 5.42
CA VAL A 88 5.76 -2.57 3.99
C VAL A 88 6.63 -3.79 3.74
N GLU A 89 7.58 -4.06 4.62
CA GLU A 89 8.46 -5.21 4.49
C GLU A 89 7.67 -6.51 4.58
N ALA A 90 6.73 -6.59 5.53
CA ALA A 90 5.89 -7.77 5.65
C ALA A 90 5.03 -7.97 4.40
N LEU A 91 4.48 -6.88 3.87
CA LEU A 91 3.67 -6.97 2.66
C LEU A 91 4.50 -7.42 1.48
N ASP A 92 5.73 -6.92 1.38
CA ASP A 92 6.61 -7.34 0.29
C ASP A 92 6.90 -8.83 0.33
N GLU A 93 6.98 -9.39 1.54
CA GLU A 93 7.27 -10.82 1.69
C GLU A 93 6.09 -11.71 1.33
N ILE A 94 4.87 -11.27 1.65
CA ILE A 94 3.70 -12.12 1.51
C ILE A 94 2.91 -11.89 0.24
N ILE A 95 3.02 -10.70 -0.38
CA ILE A 95 2.29 -10.43 -1.62
C ILE A 95 3.12 -10.89 -2.79
N PRO A 96 2.57 -11.79 -3.62
CA PRO A 96 3.33 -12.28 -4.77
C PRO A 96 3.36 -11.27 -5.89
N VAL A 97 4.35 -11.40 -6.76
CA VAL A 97 4.40 -10.58 -7.96
C VAL A 97 3.22 -10.97 -8.85
N PRO A 98 2.40 -10.00 -9.26
CA PRO A 98 1.25 -10.32 -10.11
C PRO A 98 1.70 -10.92 -11.43
N LYS A 99 1.00 -11.94 -11.87
CA LYS A 99 1.28 -12.53 -13.16
C LYS A 99 0.79 -11.61 -14.26
N LYS A 100 1.58 -11.46 -15.28
CA LYS A 100 1.18 -10.67 -16.43
C LYS A 100 0.38 -11.53 -17.37
N LYS A 101 -0.79 -11.05 -17.73
CA LYS A 101 -1.62 -11.83 -18.61
C LYS A 101 -0.97 -12.09 -19.95
N GLY A 102 -0.31 -11.09 -20.47
CA GLY A 102 0.31 -11.24 -21.79
C GLY A 102 1.54 -12.12 -21.78
N SER A 103 2.02 -12.50 -20.65
CA SER A 103 3.23 -13.28 -20.60
C SER A 103 2.99 -14.76 -20.73
N LYS A 104 1.77 -15.15 -20.88
CA LYS A 104 1.51 -16.51 -21.02
C LYS A 104 1.81 -16.99 -22.31
N LYS A 105 1.93 -16.84 -22.42
CA LYS A 105 2.02 -16.94 -23.58
C LYS A 105 2.26 -17.32 -24.02
#